data_6d8080e0950104cae544a984e3ceffb8
#
_entry.id   6d8080e0950104cae544a984e3ceffb8
#
_cell.length_a   1.000
_cell.length_b   1.000
_cell.length_c   1.000
_cell.angle_alpha   90.00
_cell.angle_beta   90.00
_cell.angle_gamma   90.00
#
_symmetry.space_group_name_H-M   'P 1'
#
loop_
_entity.id
_entity.type
_entity.pdbx_description
1 polymer ?
#
loop_
_entity_poly.entity_id
_entity_poly.type
_entity_poly.pdbx_seq_one_letter_code
_entity_poly.pdbx_strand_id
1 'polypeptide(L)'
;IGNRKQNIEFAYRELKKNKVRIIKKSAFYETNSYPNKKNPKFINTVAIVETILDEFKLLQVLLKIEKKAGRTRNIKYDPRTLDIDIISFNNQVLSIKKNNKKLVIPHKHYKNREFVILPLEEIAPNWIDPQTNYSISQIKSELEKSKLDNIRKL
;
A
#
# COMPACT_ATOMS: atom_id res chain seq x y z
N ILE A 1 3.73 1.59 18.72
CA ILE A 1 2.47 1.59 19.33
C ILE A 1 1.52 0.71 18.55
N GLY A 2 1.10 -0.37 19.19
CA GLY A 2 0.38 -1.42 18.52
C GLY A 2 1.30 -2.21 17.59
N ASN A 3 1.03 -3.50 17.47
CA ASN A 3 1.80 -4.36 16.60
C ASN A 3 1.42 -4.07 15.14
N ARG A 4 2.29 -3.33 14.42
CA ARG A 4 2.06 -2.94 13.04
C ARG A 4 1.88 -4.13 12.12
N LYS A 5 2.63 -5.20 12.36
CA LYS A 5 2.46 -6.45 11.62
C LYS A 5 1.07 -7.05 11.85
N GLN A 6 0.57 -7.00 13.10
CA GLN A 6 -0.80 -7.47 13.40
C GLN A 6 -1.85 -6.63 12.68
N ASN A 7 -1.64 -5.33 12.50
CA ASN A 7 -2.56 -4.49 11.73
C ASN A 7 -2.64 -4.92 10.28
N ILE A 8 -1.51 -5.24 9.68
CA ILE A 8 -1.43 -5.73 8.31
C ILE A 8 -2.09 -7.10 8.20
N GLU A 9 -1.82 -8.00 9.15
CA GLU A 9 -2.46 -9.33 9.17
C GLU A 9 -3.98 -9.21 9.32
N PHE A 10 -4.45 -8.28 10.15
CA PHE A 10 -5.87 -7.95 10.26
C PHE A 10 -6.44 -7.52 8.91
N ALA A 11 -5.74 -6.63 8.20
CA ALA A 11 -6.17 -6.18 6.87
C ALA A 11 -6.30 -7.35 5.90
N TYR A 12 -5.33 -8.25 5.86
CA TYR A 12 -5.38 -9.42 5.00
C TYR A 12 -6.58 -10.32 5.31
N ARG A 13 -6.88 -10.55 6.60
CA ARG A 13 -8.06 -11.34 6.99
C ARG A 13 -9.36 -10.67 6.55
N GLU A 14 -9.45 -9.35 6.71
CA GLU A 14 -10.66 -8.61 6.33
C GLU A 14 -10.84 -8.52 4.82
N LEU A 15 -9.77 -8.41 4.05
CA LEU A 15 -9.82 -8.47 2.59
C LEU A 15 -10.44 -9.80 2.13
N LYS A 16 -9.98 -10.91 2.68
CA LYS A 16 -10.50 -12.24 2.37
C LYS A 16 -12.00 -12.34 2.65
N LYS A 17 -12.48 -11.77 3.75
CA LYS A 17 -13.91 -11.74 4.10
C LYS A 17 -14.73 -10.89 3.15
N ASN A 18 -14.12 -9.93 2.45
CA ASN A 18 -14.78 -8.97 1.60
C ASN A 18 -14.56 -9.21 0.10
N LYS A 19 -14.43 -10.47 -0.31
CA LYS A 19 -14.32 -10.89 -1.72
C LYS A 19 -13.01 -10.42 -2.41
N VAL A 20 -11.95 -10.24 -1.63
CA VAL A 20 -10.63 -9.89 -2.15
C VAL A 20 -9.67 -11.02 -1.83
N ARG A 21 -9.28 -11.77 -2.85
CA ARG A 21 -8.39 -12.92 -2.70
C ARG A 21 -6.93 -12.46 -2.78
N ILE A 22 -6.12 -12.84 -1.81
CA ILE A 22 -4.69 -12.56 -1.81
C ILE A 22 -3.99 -13.61 -2.67
N ILE A 23 -3.35 -13.17 -3.74
CA ILE A 23 -2.60 -14.03 -4.66
C ILE A 23 -1.15 -14.15 -4.20
N LYS A 24 -0.52 -13.03 -3.84
CA LYS A 24 0.88 -13.00 -3.43
C LYS A 24 1.12 -11.82 -2.48
N LYS A 25 1.96 -12.04 -1.48
CA LYS A 25 2.34 -11.01 -0.50
C LYS A 25 3.84 -10.81 -0.53
N SER A 26 4.30 -9.55 -0.42
CA SER A 26 5.71 -9.27 -0.18
C SER A 26 6.08 -9.57 1.28
N ALA A 27 7.37 -9.59 1.56
CA ALA A 27 7.87 -9.47 2.92
C ALA A 27 7.42 -8.14 3.54
N PHE A 28 7.58 -7.99 4.84
CA PHE A 28 7.45 -6.71 5.51
C PHE A 28 8.70 -5.87 5.29
N TYR A 29 8.52 -4.59 5.07
CA TYR A 29 9.60 -3.61 4.92
C TYR A 29 9.46 -2.55 5.98
N GLU A 30 10.58 -2.17 6.58
CA GLU A 30 10.64 -1.20 7.66
C GLU A 30 11.34 0.06 7.17
N THR A 31 10.74 1.23 7.42
CA THR A 31 11.33 2.53 7.12
C THR A 31 11.31 3.40 8.37
N ASN A 32 12.27 4.32 8.48
CA ASN A 32 12.28 5.29 9.55
C ASN A 32 11.18 6.34 9.33
N SER A 33 10.63 6.83 10.43
CA SER A 33 9.72 7.97 10.39
C SER A 33 10.49 9.23 10.01
N TYR A 34 9.96 9.99 9.07
CA TYR A 34 10.52 11.27 8.68
C TYR A 34 9.57 12.40 9.12
N PRO A 35 10.04 13.54 9.60
CA PRO A 35 11.44 13.93 9.77
C PRO A 35 12.09 13.46 11.08
N ASN A 36 11.34 12.88 11.98
CA ASN A 36 11.82 12.53 13.32
C ASN A 36 12.14 11.04 13.43
N LYS A 37 13.44 10.70 13.35
CA LYS A 37 13.95 9.33 13.48
C LYS A 37 13.68 8.68 14.84
N LYS A 38 13.29 9.48 15.85
CA LYS A 38 12.91 8.96 17.18
C LYS A 38 11.50 8.37 17.21
N ASN A 39 10.67 8.72 16.22
CA ASN A 39 9.33 8.14 16.10
C ASN A 39 9.43 6.66 15.72
N PRO A 40 8.42 5.85 16.08
CA PRO A 40 8.37 4.46 15.67
C PRO A 40 8.48 4.30 14.16
N LYS A 41 9.21 3.28 13.71
CA LYS A 41 9.39 2.99 12.30
C LYS A 41 8.07 2.53 11.67
N PHE A 42 7.90 2.80 10.38
CA PHE A 42 6.78 2.31 9.60
C PHE A 42 7.04 0.90 9.10
N ILE A 43 5.99 0.10 9.03
CA ILE A 43 6.01 -1.23 8.40
C ILE A 43 5.04 -1.20 7.22
N ASN A 44 5.51 -1.63 6.07
CA ASN A 44 4.73 -1.69 4.84
C ASN A 44 4.89 -3.04 4.16
N THR A 45 3.89 -3.42 3.40
CA THR A 45 3.88 -4.59 2.54
C THR A 45 3.06 -4.29 1.30
N VAL A 46 3.29 -5.03 0.23
CA VAL A 46 2.49 -4.95 -0.98
C VAL A 46 1.94 -6.34 -1.29
N ALA A 47 0.72 -6.40 -1.78
CA ALA A 47 0.10 -7.65 -2.16
C ALA A 47 -0.52 -7.56 -3.56
N ILE A 48 -0.46 -8.66 -4.28
CA ILE A 48 -1.27 -8.86 -5.49
C ILE A 48 -2.56 -9.51 -5.05
N VAL A 49 -3.68 -8.92 -5.45
CA VAL A 49 -5.01 -9.42 -5.09
C VAL A 49 -5.86 -9.60 -6.35
N GLU A 50 -6.90 -10.42 -6.20
CA GLU A 50 -7.90 -10.65 -7.24
C GLU A 50 -9.28 -10.47 -6.62
N THR A 51 -10.15 -9.76 -7.33
CA THR A 51 -11.50 -9.47 -6.84
C THR A 51 -12.49 -9.33 -7.99
N ILE A 52 -13.76 -9.63 -7.71
CA ILE A 52 -14.88 -9.37 -8.63
C ILE A 52 -15.42 -7.94 -8.47
N LEU A 53 -14.93 -7.20 -7.45
CA LEU A 53 -15.34 -5.82 -7.21
C LEU A 53 -14.73 -4.90 -8.26
N ASP A 54 -15.48 -3.85 -8.63
CA ASP A 54 -14.89 -2.76 -9.41
C ASP A 54 -13.99 -1.89 -8.52
N GLU A 55 -13.27 -0.96 -9.12
CA GLU A 55 -12.30 -0.11 -8.42
C GLU A 55 -12.92 0.74 -7.30
N PHE A 56 -14.16 1.23 -7.49
CA PHE A 56 -14.83 2.01 -6.44
C PHE A 56 -15.33 1.15 -5.30
N LYS A 57 -15.89 0.00 -5.59
CA LYS A 57 -16.31 -0.95 -4.55
C LYS A 57 -15.13 -1.45 -3.76
N LEU A 58 -14.02 -1.71 -4.43
CA LEU A 58 -12.77 -2.06 -3.75
C LEU A 58 -12.31 -0.93 -2.83
N LEU A 59 -12.30 0.31 -3.31
CA LEU A 59 -11.94 1.46 -2.49
C LEU A 59 -12.82 1.55 -1.24
N GLN A 60 -14.14 1.37 -1.38
CA GLN A 60 -15.06 1.38 -0.25
C GLN A 60 -14.72 0.28 0.77
N VAL A 61 -14.39 -0.92 0.31
CA VAL A 61 -13.97 -2.02 1.18
C VAL A 61 -12.69 -1.64 1.94
N LEU A 62 -11.70 -1.08 1.26
CA LEU A 62 -10.45 -0.66 1.89
C LEU A 62 -10.66 0.40 2.96
N LEU A 63 -11.47 1.40 2.67
CA LEU A 63 -11.82 2.45 3.64
C LEU A 63 -12.55 1.89 4.87
N LYS A 64 -13.44 0.93 4.65
CA LYS A 64 -14.15 0.25 5.74
C LYS A 64 -13.20 -0.55 6.63
N ILE A 65 -12.22 -1.23 6.03
CA ILE A 65 -11.20 -1.99 6.77
C ILE A 65 -10.33 -1.05 7.61
N GLU A 66 -9.89 0.06 7.03
CA GLU A 66 -9.10 1.07 7.75
C GLU A 66 -9.88 1.60 8.96
N LYS A 67 -11.15 1.92 8.77
CA LYS A 67 -12.02 2.42 9.84
C LYS A 67 -12.21 1.38 10.93
N LYS A 68 -12.39 0.12 10.57
CA LYS A 68 -12.53 -0.99 11.51
C LYS A 68 -11.24 -1.20 12.31
N ALA A 69 -10.08 -1.09 11.67
CA ALA A 69 -8.78 -1.17 12.33
C ALA A 69 -8.62 -0.07 13.40
N GLY A 70 -9.04 1.15 13.11
CA GLY A 70 -9.02 2.26 14.06
C GLY A 70 -9.98 2.07 15.23
N ARG A 71 -11.11 1.42 15.01
CA ARG A 71 -12.12 1.19 16.07
C ARG A 71 -11.74 0.09 17.06
N THR A 72 -11.00 -0.92 16.62
CA THR A 72 -10.59 -2.02 17.49
C THR A 72 -9.50 -1.62 18.47
N ARG A 73 -8.98 -0.39 18.35
CA ARG A 73 -7.95 0.17 19.21
C ARG A 73 -8.46 1.47 19.81
N ASN A 74 -8.72 1.47 21.10
CA ASN A 74 -9.11 2.66 21.87
C ASN A 74 -7.94 3.66 22.02
N ILE A 75 -7.13 3.87 21.00
CA ILE A 75 -6.05 4.84 21.04
C ILE A 75 -6.52 6.11 20.34
N LYS A 76 -6.95 7.04 21.14
CA LYS A 76 -7.57 8.32 20.77
C LYS A 76 -6.66 9.25 19.93
N TYR A 77 -5.36 8.91 19.78
CA TYR A 77 -4.36 9.81 19.18
C TYR A 77 -3.40 9.13 18.22
N ASP A 78 -3.67 7.88 17.82
CA ASP A 78 -2.91 7.28 16.72
C ASP A 78 -3.60 7.70 15.42
N PRO A 79 -3.07 8.70 14.69
CA PRO A 79 -3.78 9.27 13.55
C PRO A 79 -4.04 8.24 12.44
N ARG A 80 -3.24 7.18 12.36
CA ARG A 80 -3.44 6.14 11.34
C ARG A 80 -2.89 4.81 11.80
N THR A 81 -3.79 3.93 12.20
CA THR A 81 -3.47 2.55 12.57
C THR A 81 -3.10 1.72 11.35
N LEU A 82 -3.73 2.01 10.22
CA LEU A 82 -3.62 1.25 8.97
C LEU A 82 -4.03 2.13 7.80
N ASP A 83 -3.17 2.20 6.78
CA ASP A 83 -3.48 2.79 5.48
C ASP A 83 -3.39 1.70 4.42
N ILE A 84 -4.39 1.63 3.54
CA ILE A 84 -4.43 0.67 2.44
C ILE A 84 -4.65 1.44 1.13
N ASP A 85 -3.65 1.42 0.26
CA ASP A 85 -3.70 2.12 -1.02
C ASP A 85 -3.86 1.13 -2.18
N ILE A 86 -4.60 1.53 -3.21
CA ILE A 86 -4.62 0.85 -4.50
C ILE A 86 -3.48 1.42 -5.34
N ILE A 87 -2.50 0.59 -5.66
CA ILE A 87 -1.37 1.02 -6.49
C ILE A 87 -1.71 0.89 -7.97
N SER A 88 -2.28 -0.24 -8.37
CA SER A 88 -2.67 -0.54 -9.74
C SER A 88 -3.94 -1.38 -9.77
N PHE A 89 -4.70 -1.29 -10.85
CA PHE A 89 -5.93 -2.05 -11.04
C PHE A 89 -6.12 -2.37 -12.54
N ASN A 90 -5.97 -3.63 -12.93
CA ASN A 90 -6.16 -4.11 -14.30
C ASN A 90 -5.44 -3.29 -15.38
N ASN A 91 -4.25 -2.76 -15.09
CA ASN A 91 -3.48 -1.91 -16.01
C ASN A 91 -4.26 -0.68 -16.49
N GLN A 92 -5.23 -0.23 -15.71
CA GLN A 92 -6.02 0.96 -16.02
C GLN A 92 -5.27 2.24 -15.66
N VAL A 93 -5.57 3.29 -16.40
CA VAL A 93 -5.16 4.65 -16.06
C VAL A 93 -6.43 5.46 -15.89
N LEU A 94 -6.71 5.88 -14.66
CA LEU A 94 -7.94 6.63 -14.41
C LEU A 94 -7.78 7.64 -13.27
N SER A 95 -8.57 8.69 -13.34
CA SER A 95 -8.70 9.68 -12.29
C SER A 95 -10.19 10.01 -12.16
N ILE A 96 -10.82 9.56 -11.07
CA ILE A 96 -12.27 9.68 -10.90
C ILE A 96 -12.55 10.28 -9.52
N LYS A 97 -13.53 11.18 -9.50
CA LYS A 97 -14.06 11.73 -8.26
C LYS A 97 -15.54 11.38 -8.16
N LYS A 98 -15.93 10.68 -7.10
CA LYS A 98 -17.31 10.27 -6.86
C LYS A 98 -17.61 10.35 -5.35
N ASN A 99 -18.73 11.01 -5.00
CA ASN A 99 -19.15 11.15 -3.60
C ASN A 99 -18.04 11.72 -2.70
N ASN A 100 -17.34 12.77 -3.17
CA ASN A 100 -16.23 13.44 -2.50
C ASN A 100 -14.98 12.54 -2.28
N LYS A 101 -14.93 11.39 -2.94
CA LYS A 101 -13.77 10.49 -2.91
C LYS A 101 -13.09 10.51 -4.26
N LYS A 102 -11.77 10.69 -4.24
CA LYS A 102 -10.93 10.71 -5.44
C LYS A 102 -10.13 9.42 -5.52
N LEU A 103 -10.16 8.78 -6.68
CA LEU A 103 -9.37 7.58 -6.96
C LEU A 103 -8.50 7.84 -8.18
N VAL A 104 -7.19 7.72 -8.00
CA VAL A 104 -6.20 7.85 -9.07
C VAL A 104 -5.44 6.54 -9.20
N ILE A 105 -5.46 5.94 -10.37
CA ILE A 105 -4.79 4.68 -10.68
C ILE A 105 -3.94 4.87 -11.95
N PRO A 106 -2.65 4.53 -11.96
CA PRO A 106 -1.83 4.11 -10.82
C PRO A 106 -1.77 5.16 -9.72
N HIS A 107 -1.46 4.74 -8.50
CA HIS A 107 -1.38 5.64 -7.34
C HIS A 107 -0.47 6.84 -7.65
N LYS A 108 -0.95 8.04 -7.33
CA LYS A 108 -0.31 9.30 -7.74
C LYS A 108 1.16 9.43 -7.29
N HIS A 109 1.50 8.90 -6.12
CA HIS A 109 2.80 9.10 -5.48
C HIS A 109 3.66 7.84 -5.37
N TYR A 110 3.23 6.70 -5.92
CA TYR A 110 3.93 5.44 -5.70
C TYR A 110 5.39 5.44 -6.18
N LYS A 111 5.68 6.17 -7.25
CA LYS A 111 7.01 6.18 -7.89
C LYS A 111 8.12 6.72 -6.97
N ASN A 112 7.76 7.58 -6.03
CA ASN A 112 8.69 8.20 -5.10
C ASN A 112 8.74 7.50 -3.74
N ARG A 113 8.07 6.36 -3.63
CA ARG A 113 7.93 5.64 -2.36
C ARG A 113 8.69 4.32 -2.41
N GLU A 114 9.87 4.28 -1.81
CA GLU A 114 10.69 3.08 -1.71
C GLU A 114 9.94 1.92 -1.05
N PHE A 115 9.06 2.24 -0.10
CA PHE A 115 8.24 1.25 0.62
C PHE A 115 7.08 0.70 -0.21
N VAL A 116 6.90 1.17 -1.44
CA VAL A 116 6.01 0.59 -2.46
C VAL A 116 6.85 -0.11 -3.53
N ILE A 117 7.88 0.55 -4.04
CA ILE A 117 8.67 0.07 -5.17
C ILE A 117 9.44 -1.22 -4.84
N LEU A 118 10.12 -1.29 -3.69
CA LEU A 118 10.89 -2.48 -3.33
C LEU A 118 10.01 -3.71 -3.11
N PRO A 119 8.92 -3.64 -2.32
CA PRO A 119 8.02 -4.79 -2.20
C PRO A 119 7.30 -5.12 -3.51
N LEU A 120 6.99 -4.14 -4.34
CA LEU A 120 6.37 -4.39 -5.65
C LEU A 120 7.34 -5.15 -6.58
N GLU A 121 8.59 -4.75 -6.62
CA GLU A 121 9.61 -5.47 -7.37
C GLU A 121 9.77 -6.92 -6.90
N GLU A 122 9.69 -7.15 -5.62
CA GLU A 122 9.78 -8.51 -5.04
C GLU A 122 8.71 -9.43 -5.59
N ILE A 123 7.45 -8.98 -5.66
CA ILE A 123 6.32 -9.83 -6.02
C ILE A 123 5.88 -9.71 -7.47
N ALA A 124 6.26 -8.64 -8.16
CA ALA A 124 5.89 -8.37 -9.55
C ALA A 124 7.07 -7.76 -10.31
N PRO A 125 8.19 -8.50 -10.46
CA PRO A 125 9.41 -7.94 -11.08
C PRO A 125 9.23 -7.56 -12.55
N ASN A 126 8.21 -8.10 -13.21
CA ASN A 126 7.91 -7.83 -14.62
C ASN A 126 6.78 -6.81 -14.82
N TRP A 127 6.31 -6.22 -13.75
CA TRP A 127 5.23 -5.22 -13.84
C TRP A 127 5.69 -3.99 -14.60
N ILE A 128 4.82 -3.47 -15.46
CA ILE A 128 5.05 -2.28 -16.26
C ILE A 128 3.95 -1.27 -15.94
N ASP A 129 4.35 -0.03 -15.66
CA ASP A 129 3.43 1.06 -15.40
C ASP A 129 2.59 1.32 -16.65
N PRO A 130 1.25 1.17 -16.58
CA PRO A 130 0.40 1.35 -17.77
C PRO A 130 0.34 2.80 -18.27
N GLN A 131 0.71 3.78 -17.43
CA GLN A 131 0.69 5.18 -17.79
C GLN A 131 1.97 5.63 -18.50
N THR A 132 3.13 5.19 -18.02
CA THR A 132 4.43 5.62 -18.53
C THR A 132 5.13 4.58 -19.37
N ASN A 133 4.68 3.34 -19.30
CA ASN A 133 5.33 2.18 -19.92
C ASN A 133 6.72 1.87 -19.33
N TYR A 134 7.04 2.42 -18.16
CA TYR A 134 8.30 2.12 -17.46
C TYR A 134 8.20 0.80 -16.71
N SER A 135 9.29 0.03 -16.75
CA SER A 135 9.43 -1.18 -15.92
C SER A 135 9.65 -0.79 -14.46
N ILE A 136 9.40 -1.73 -13.55
CA ILE A 136 9.66 -1.50 -12.13
C ILE A 136 11.16 -1.25 -11.86
N SER A 137 12.05 -1.87 -12.61
CA SER A 137 13.50 -1.61 -12.52
C SER A 137 13.85 -0.18 -12.90
N GLN A 138 13.24 0.34 -13.96
CA GLN A 138 13.44 1.74 -14.37
C GLN A 138 12.95 2.71 -13.32
N ILE A 139 11.76 2.45 -12.75
CA ILE A 139 11.20 3.29 -11.69
C ILE A 139 12.10 3.25 -10.46
N LYS A 140 12.59 2.08 -10.08
CA LYS A 140 13.52 1.91 -8.96
C LYS A 140 14.80 2.70 -9.17
N SER A 141 15.34 2.72 -10.39
CA SER A 141 16.58 3.43 -10.71
C SER A 141 16.46 4.95 -10.52
N GLU A 142 15.25 5.50 -10.55
CA GLU A 142 14.99 6.91 -10.31
C GLU A 142 14.83 7.28 -8.83
N LEU A 143 14.81 6.29 -7.93
CA LEU A 143 14.73 6.56 -6.50
C LEU A 143 16.03 7.17 -5.97
N GLU A 144 15.90 8.14 -5.07
CA GLU A 144 17.05 8.72 -4.39
C GLU A 144 17.75 7.67 -3.51
N LYS A 145 19.07 7.69 -3.51
CA LYS A 145 19.89 6.76 -2.70
C LYS A 145 19.53 6.82 -1.22
N SER A 146 19.25 8.01 -0.69
CA SER A 146 18.86 8.20 0.71
C SER A 146 17.61 7.40 1.08
N LYS A 147 16.66 7.25 0.15
CA LYS A 147 15.45 6.43 0.37
C LYS A 147 15.79 4.95 0.40
N LEU A 148 16.65 4.49 -0.50
CA LEU A 148 17.10 3.09 -0.53
C LEU A 148 17.89 2.72 0.73
N ASP A 149 18.66 3.67 1.28
CA ASP A 149 19.42 3.47 2.53
C ASP A 149 18.52 3.44 3.77
N ASN A 150 17.29 3.94 3.65
CA ASN A 150 16.35 4.09 4.77
C ASN A 150 15.34 2.95 4.90
N ILE A 151 15.39 1.96 4.04
CA ILE A 151 14.44 0.84 4.02
C ILE A 151 15.15 -0.48 4.27
N ARG A 152 14.51 -1.33 5.08
CA ARG A 152 15.04 -2.65 5.42
C ARG A 152 13.96 -3.70 5.24
N LYS A 153 14.27 -4.74 4.48
CA LYS A 153 13.43 -5.94 4.38
C LYS A 153 13.57 -6.77 5.67
N LEU A 154 12.46 -7.10 6.27
CA LEU A 154 12.42 -7.90 7.50
C LEU A 154 12.37 -9.40 7.21
#